data_afbe879fc8cbc70e726ec1201db11f9f
#
_entry.id   afbe879fc8cbc70e726ec1201db11f9f
#
_cell.length_a   1.000
_cell.length_b   1.000
_cell.length_c   1.000
_cell.angle_alpha   90.00
_cell.angle_beta   90.00
_cell.angle_gamma   90.00
#
_symmetry.space_group_name_H-M   'P 1'
#
loop_
_entity.id
_entity.type
_entity.pdbx_description
1 polymer ?
#
loop_
_entity_poly.entity_id
_entity_poly.type
_entity_poly.pdbx_seq_one_letter_code
_entity_poly.pdbx_strand_id
1 'polypeptide(L)'
;MVSIVLLIGCSNGTDIHNEQTTSNLQPEIDELKERVARLETRLSDLQTAAPSSEASGSVEVVVPPTMTIWTAAAKGDRKEIELHIVAGTDLNNLDNIGQAPLHHAAANNHTYIIKLLLANGADANLLDERGDTALDWAKSWNRTEASDLIRKHGGKTGEELKAAGK
;
A
#
# COMPACT_ATOMS: atom_id res chain seq x y z
N MET A 1 29.22 0.61 -32.56
CA MET A 1 29.20 0.20 -33.97
C MET A 1 28.57 -1.18 -34.03
N VAL A 2 27.36 -1.26 -34.44
CA VAL A 2 26.70 -2.53 -34.81
C VAL A 2 26.02 -2.25 -36.14
N SER A 3 26.64 -2.74 -37.20
CA SER A 3 26.11 -2.68 -38.55
C SER A 3 25.00 -3.69 -38.72
N ILE A 4 23.80 -3.20 -39.03
CA ILE A 4 22.71 -4.05 -39.52
C ILE A 4 22.73 -3.94 -41.04
N VAL A 5 23.13 -5.02 -41.68
CA VAL A 5 23.09 -5.21 -43.13
C VAL A 5 21.65 -5.49 -43.53
N LEU A 6 21.12 -4.62 -44.38
CA LEU A 6 19.81 -4.79 -45.01
C LEU A 6 19.99 -5.70 -46.24
N LEU A 7 19.39 -6.88 -46.23
CA LEU A 7 19.20 -7.73 -47.43
C LEU A 7 17.87 -7.36 -48.06
N ILE A 8 17.95 -6.72 -49.19
CA ILE A 8 16.83 -6.48 -50.11
C ILE A 8 16.73 -7.69 -51.02
N GLY A 9 15.65 -8.42 -50.95
CA GLY A 9 15.26 -9.45 -51.91
C GLY A 9 13.95 -9.05 -52.58
N CYS A 10 14.01 -8.77 -53.85
CA CYS A 10 12.88 -8.52 -54.74
C CYS A 10 11.97 -9.75 -54.91
N SER A 11 10.67 -9.60 -54.91
CA SER A 11 9.82 -9.99 -56.05
C SER A 11 8.33 -9.85 -55.80
N ASN A 12 7.72 -9.14 -56.74
CA ASN A 12 6.35 -9.22 -57.26
C ASN A 12 5.11 -8.94 -56.40
N GLY A 13 4.59 -7.76 -56.60
CA GLY A 13 3.27 -7.48 -57.18
C GLY A 13 2.04 -7.93 -56.40
N THR A 14 1.52 -7.02 -55.63
CA THR A 14 0.10 -6.64 -55.68
C THR A 14 -0.05 -5.31 -55.00
N ASP A 15 -0.37 -4.32 -55.77
CA ASP A 15 -0.84 -2.99 -55.28
C ASP A 15 -2.06 -3.15 -54.44
N ILE A 16 -1.96 -2.84 -53.18
CA ILE A 16 -3.09 -2.48 -52.35
C ILE A 16 -2.73 -1.20 -51.62
N HIS A 17 -3.46 -0.14 -51.92
CA HIS A 17 -3.50 1.16 -51.29
C HIS A 17 -3.38 1.06 -49.76
N ASN A 18 -2.17 1.29 -49.23
CA ASN A 18 -1.96 1.46 -47.81
C ASN A 18 -1.03 2.65 -47.48
N GLU A 19 -0.92 3.62 -48.41
CA GLU A 19 -0.15 4.84 -48.14
C GLU A 19 -0.94 5.92 -47.36
N GLN A 20 -2.26 5.76 -47.21
CA GLN A 20 -3.09 6.74 -46.50
C GLN A 20 -3.28 6.46 -45.00
N THR A 21 -3.00 5.26 -44.54
CA THR A 21 -3.15 4.93 -43.11
C THR A 21 -1.90 5.22 -42.30
N THR A 22 -0.73 5.20 -42.91
CA THR A 22 0.54 5.52 -42.23
C THR A 22 0.74 7.02 -42.03
N SER A 23 0.17 7.86 -42.91
CA SER A 23 0.28 9.31 -42.82
C SER A 23 -0.54 9.92 -41.66
N ASN A 24 -1.61 9.24 -41.24
CA ASN A 24 -2.45 9.72 -40.13
C ASN A 24 -1.94 9.31 -38.74
N LEU A 25 -1.08 8.30 -38.69
CA LEU A 25 -0.50 7.84 -37.42
C LEU A 25 0.84 8.50 -37.09
N GLN A 26 1.44 9.16 -38.08
CA GLN A 26 2.76 9.81 -37.88
C GLN A 26 2.73 10.89 -36.80
N PRO A 27 1.73 11.79 -36.73
CA PRO A 27 1.69 12.80 -35.67
C PRO A 27 1.49 12.16 -34.27
N GLU A 28 0.74 11.08 -34.16
CA GLU A 28 0.60 10.37 -32.87
C GLU A 28 1.90 9.69 -32.42
N ILE A 29 2.64 9.13 -33.39
CA ILE A 29 3.96 8.52 -33.11
C ILE A 29 4.96 9.59 -32.67
N ASP A 30 4.94 10.75 -33.28
CA ASP A 30 5.84 11.85 -32.92
C ASP A 30 5.49 12.45 -31.55
N GLU A 31 4.18 12.56 -31.21
CA GLU A 31 3.73 12.95 -29.88
C GLU A 31 4.13 11.94 -28.81
N LEU A 32 3.99 10.65 -29.11
CA LEU A 32 4.41 9.58 -28.18
C LEU A 32 5.92 9.58 -27.96
N LYS A 33 6.71 9.83 -28.99
CA LYS A 33 8.18 9.98 -28.88
C LYS A 33 8.56 11.15 -27.99
N GLU A 34 7.89 12.29 -28.14
CA GLU A 34 8.13 13.44 -27.26
C GLU A 34 7.75 13.14 -25.80
N ARG A 35 6.64 12.44 -25.58
CA ARG A 35 6.23 12.04 -24.23
C ARG A 35 7.22 11.08 -23.59
N VAL A 36 7.73 10.11 -24.35
CA VAL A 36 8.78 9.19 -23.89
C VAL A 36 10.05 9.96 -23.55
N ALA A 37 10.51 10.86 -24.44
CA ALA A 37 11.70 11.66 -24.18
C ALA A 37 11.56 12.55 -22.93
N ARG A 38 10.38 13.12 -22.68
CA ARG A 38 10.09 13.88 -21.45
C ARG A 38 10.11 13.00 -20.20
N LEU A 39 9.62 11.76 -20.31
CA LEU A 39 9.66 10.81 -19.19
C LEU A 39 11.10 10.34 -18.92
N GLU A 40 11.88 10.10 -19.94
CA GLU A 40 13.30 9.74 -19.79
C GLU A 40 14.11 10.88 -19.16
N THR A 41 13.84 12.13 -19.56
CA THR A 41 14.48 13.31 -18.96
C THR A 41 14.09 13.42 -17.47
N ARG A 42 12.81 13.25 -17.14
CA ARG A 42 12.37 13.27 -15.73
C ARG A 42 12.94 12.10 -14.92
N LEU A 43 13.12 10.95 -15.54
CA LEU A 43 13.75 9.80 -14.89
C LEU A 43 15.24 10.08 -14.63
N SER A 44 15.92 10.71 -15.59
CA SER A 44 17.32 11.14 -15.43
C SER A 44 17.47 12.22 -14.35
N ASP A 45 16.54 13.17 -14.27
CA ASP A 45 16.53 14.21 -13.24
C ASP A 45 16.28 13.62 -11.84
N LEU A 46 15.48 12.56 -11.75
CA LEU A 46 15.28 11.83 -10.49
C LEU A 46 16.51 10.99 -10.10
N GLN A 47 17.31 10.56 -11.07
CA GLN A 47 18.57 9.85 -10.81
C GLN A 47 19.74 10.80 -10.52
N THR A 48 19.68 12.05 -11.01
CA THR A 48 20.72 13.06 -10.73
C THR A 48 20.39 13.94 -9.54
N ALA A 49 19.15 13.94 -9.06
CA ALA A 49 18.76 14.56 -7.79
C ALA A 49 18.97 13.61 -6.60
N ALA A 50 20.02 12.81 -6.63
CA ALA A 50 20.56 12.28 -5.41
C ALA A 50 21.25 13.45 -4.69
N PRO A 51 20.81 13.86 -3.50
CA PRO A 51 21.64 14.76 -2.71
C PRO A 51 22.96 14.03 -2.47
N SER A 52 24.02 14.59 -3.02
CA SER A 52 25.38 14.25 -2.62
C SER A 52 25.54 14.60 -1.15
N SER A 53 25.32 13.66 -0.31
CA SER A 53 25.70 13.67 1.08
C SER A 53 26.03 12.21 1.42
N GLU A 54 27.31 11.97 1.33
CA GLU A 54 28.10 11.01 2.07
C GLU A 54 27.48 9.62 2.27
N ALA A 55 28.01 8.68 1.47
CA ALA A 55 28.04 7.28 1.81
C ALA A 55 28.79 7.09 3.15
N SER A 56 28.10 7.38 4.22
CA SER A 56 28.24 6.69 5.46
C SER A 56 27.21 5.58 5.42
N GLY A 57 27.66 4.34 5.44
CA GLY A 57 26.77 3.20 5.61
C GLY A 57 25.96 3.41 6.89
N SER A 58 24.86 4.12 6.77
CA SER A 58 23.82 4.09 7.76
C SER A 58 23.22 2.71 7.65
N VAL A 59 23.75 1.79 8.44
CA VAL A 59 22.92 0.80 9.08
C VAL A 59 21.70 1.62 9.49
N GLU A 60 20.58 1.44 8.80
CA GLU A 60 19.30 1.95 9.26
C GLU A 60 19.18 1.38 10.66
N VAL A 61 19.48 2.20 11.64
CA VAL A 61 19.33 1.84 13.04
C VAL A 61 17.82 1.71 13.16
N VAL A 62 17.32 0.50 13.01
CA VAL A 62 15.94 0.17 13.35
C VAL A 62 15.86 0.49 14.84
N VAL A 63 15.46 1.71 15.13
CA VAL A 63 15.22 2.13 16.50
C VAL A 63 14.10 1.20 16.98
N PRO A 64 14.35 0.39 18.00
CA PRO A 64 13.30 -0.50 18.50
C PRO A 64 12.13 0.35 18.97
N PRO A 65 10.89 -0.13 18.82
CA PRO A 65 9.73 0.59 19.34
C PRO A 65 9.91 0.84 20.84
N THR A 66 9.57 2.05 21.27
CA THR A 66 9.77 2.52 22.66
C THR A 66 8.63 2.14 23.58
N MET A 67 7.49 1.79 23.01
CA MET A 67 6.30 1.35 23.76
C MET A 67 5.68 0.12 23.10
N THR A 68 4.76 -0.52 23.81
CA THR A 68 4.04 -1.68 23.26
C THR A 68 3.11 -1.26 22.13
N ILE A 69 2.89 -2.15 21.17
CA ILE A 69 2.03 -1.88 20.02
C ILE A 69 0.58 -1.50 20.43
N TRP A 70 0.06 -2.11 21.50
CA TRP A 70 -1.26 -1.77 22.03
C TRP A 70 -1.33 -0.35 22.55
N THR A 71 -0.29 0.08 23.29
CA THR A 71 -0.17 1.46 23.78
C THR A 71 -0.04 2.45 22.64
N ALA A 72 0.75 2.13 21.64
CA ALA A 72 0.89 2.94 20.44
C ALA A 72 -0.44 3.08 19.69
N ALA A 73 -1.17 1.97 19.55
CA ALA A 73 -2.49 1.95 18.92
C ALA A 73 -3.53 2.75 19.71
N ALA A 74 -3.52 2.64 21.06
CA ALA A 74 -4.42 3.38 21.93
C ALA A 74 -4.18 4.89 21.92
N LYS A 75 -2.89 5.31 21.79
CA LYS A 75 -2.50 6.72 21.71
C LYS A 75 -2.62 7.31 20.30
N GLY A 76 -2.73 6.47 19.28
CA GLY A 76 -2.70 6.89 17.89
C GLY A 76 -1.30 7.30 17.41
N ASP A 77 -0.25 6.77 18.04
CA ASP A 77 1.12 7.10 17.68
C ASP A 77 1.53 6.37 16.40
N ARG A 78 1.47 7.12 15.32
CA ARG A 78 1.79 6.64 13.98
C ARG A 78 3.22 6.11 13.89
N LYS A 79 4.18 6.86 14.42
CA LYS A 79 5.60 6.52 14.30
C LYS A 79 5.92 5.20 15.00
N GLU A 80 5.38 5.01 16.20
CA GLU A 80 5.57 3.77 16.94
C GLU A 80 4.91 2.58 16.22
N ILE A 81 3.73 2.74 15.64
CA ILE A 81 3.10 1.67 14.85
C ILE A 81 3.96 1.32 13.62
N GLU A 82 4.49 2.32 12.90
CA GLU A 82 5.40 2.11 11.78
C GLU A 82 6.68 1.37 12.20
N LEU A 83 7.25 1.71 13.36
CA LEU A 83 8.40 0.98 13.92
C LEU A 83 8.07 -0.48 14.26
N HIS A 84 6.91 -0.74 14.84
CA HIS A 84 6.44 -2.10 15.09
C HIS A 84 6.25 -2.91 13.80
N ILE A 85 5.71 -2.30 12.74
CA ILE A 85 5.55 -2.94 11.42
C ILE A 85 6.92 -3.27 10.82
N VAL A 86 7.87 -2.33 10.84
CA VAL A 86 9.23 -2.54 10.33
C VAL A 86 9.96 -3.62 11.15
N ALA A 87 9.76 -3.64 12.46
CA ALA A 87 10.32 -4.66 13.35
C ALA A 87 9.68 -6.05 13.17
N GLY A 88 8.62 -6.19 12.33
CA GLY A 88 7.92 -7.45 12.13
C GLY A 88 7.10 -7.90 13.33
N THR A 89 6.68 -6.97 14.17
CA THR A 89 5.82 -7.30 15.34
C THR A 89 4.50 -7.89 14.85
N ASP A 90 4.04 -8.95 15.52
CA ASP A 90 2.73 -9.54 15.23
C ASP A 90 1.61 -8.53 15.58
N LEU A 91 0.89 -8.08 14.53
CA LEU A 91 -0.19 -7.10 14.65
C LEU A 91 -1.49 -7.71 15.24
N ASN A 92 -1.53 -9.04 15.37
CA ASN A 92 -2.66 -9.79 15.91
C ASN A 92 -2.41 -10.28 17.34
N ASN A 93 -1.26 -9.95 17.91
CA ASN A 93 -0.92 -10.31 19.27
C ASN A 93 -1.89 -9.65 20.26
N LEU A 94 -2.40 -10.44 21.21
CA LEU A 94 -3.34 -9.96 22.21
C LEU A 94 -2.59 -9.47 23.45
N ASP A 95 -3.12 -8.43 24.06
CA ASP A 95 -2.63 -7.95 25.35
C ASP A 95 -3.14 -8.84 26.51
N ASN A 96 -2.85 -8.44 27.75
CA ASN A 96 -3.22 -9.17 28.96
C ASN A 96 -4.73 -9.20 29.26
N ILE A 97 -5.54 -8.50 28.48
CA ILE A 97 -7.01 -8.49 28.55
C ILE A 97 -7.64 -9.01 27.25
N GLY A 98 -6.85 -9.69 26.44
CA GLY A 98 -7.27 -10.34 25.19
C GLY A 98 -7.56 -9.37 24.05
N GLN A 99 -7.05 -8.15 24.06
CA GLN A 99 -7.30 -7.15 23.02
C GLN A 99 -6.11 -7.01 22.06
N ALA A 100 -6.40 -7.03 20.78
CA ALA A 100 -5.42 -6.72 19.73
C ALA A 100 -5.24 -5.20 19.55
N PRO A 101 -4.14 -4.75 18.94
CA PRO A 101 -3.92 -3.34 18.62
C PRO A 101 -5.09 -2.67 17.88
N LEU A 102 -5.75 -3.43 17.01
CA LEU A 102 -6.91 -2.93 16.26
C LEU A 102 -8.10 -2.58 17.15
N HIS A 103 -8.34 -3.32 18.25
CA HIS A 103 -9.39 -3.01 19.23
C HIS A 103 -9.12 -1.65 19.90
N HIS A 104 -7.88 -1.43 20.33
CA HIS A 104 -7.47 -0.16 20.94
C HIS A 104 -7.60 1.03 19.98
N ALA A 105 -7.16 0.86 18.73
CA ALA A 105 -7.28 1.90 17.72
C ALA A 105 -8.75 2.22 17.37
N ALA A 106 -9.61 1.19 17.34
CA ALA A 106 -11.05 1.32 17.06
C ALA A 106 -11.80 2.05 18.17
N ALA A 107 -11.56 1.68 19.44
CA ALA A 107 -12.15 2.32 20.60
C ALA A 107 -11.85 3.83 20.68
N ASN A 108 -10.62 4.21 20.27
CA ASN A 108 -10.14 5.59 20.30
C ASN A 108 -10.35 6.37 19.00
N ASN A 109 -10.99 5.77 17.99
CA ASN A 109 -11.25 6.38 16.67
C ASN A 109 -9.99 6.81 15.91
N HIS A 110 -8.88 6.09 16.09
CA HIS A 110 -7.64 6.36 15.39
C HIS A 110 -7.69 5.78 13.98
N THR A 111 -8.47 6.39 13.09
CA THR A 111 -8.76 5.89 11.73
C THR A 111 -7.51 5.69 10.88
N TYR A 112 -6.48 6.51 11.08
CA TYR A 112 -5.20 6.34 10.39
C TYR A 112 -4.49 5.04 10.83
N ILE A 113 -4.45 4.78 12.14
CA ILE A 113 -3.84 3.56 12.70
C ILE A 113 -4.61 2.32 12.25
N ILE A 114 -5.94 2.39 12.25
CA ILE A 114 -6.79 1.31 11.73
C ILE A 114 -6.41 0.97 10.28
N LYS A 115 -6.30 1.98 9.40
CA LYS A 115 -5.88 1.78 8.01
C LYS A 115 -4.49 1.15 7.93
N LEU A 116 -3.56 1.64 8.72
CA LEU A 116 -2.19 1.18 8.72
C LEU A 116 -2.09 -0.28 9.19
N LEU A 117 -2.77 -0.65 10.26
CA LEU A 117 -2.82 -2.02 10.78
C LEU A 117 -3.46 -2.98 9.77
N LEU A 118 -4.63 -2.63 9.23
CA LEU A 118 -5.35 -3.47 8.25
C LEU A 118 -4.56 -3.64 6.95
N ALA A 119 -3.90 -2.59 6.47
CA ALA A 119 -3.05 -2.66 5.27
C ALA A 119 -1.83 -3.56 5.45
N ASN A 120 -1.38 -3.78 6.70
CA ASN A 120 -0.22 -4.62 7.02
C ASN A 120 -0.62 -6.00 7.61
N GLY A 121 -1.86 -6.42 7.45
CA GLY A 121 -2.29 -7.79 7.75
C GLY A 121 -2.90 -8.00 9.14
N ALA A 122 -3.31 -6.95 9.84
CA ALA A 122 -4.11 -7.10 11.04
C ALA A 122 -5.47 -7.72 10.69
N ASP A 123 -5.91 -8.71 11.48
CA ASP A 123 -7.19 -9.38 11.30
C ASP A 123 -8.33 -8.49 11.85
N ALA A 124 -9.22 -8.05 10.94
CA ALA A 124 -10.40 -7.27 11.29
C ALA A 124 -11.45 -8.02 12.10
N ASN A 125 -11.34 -9.37 12.14
CA ASN A 125 -12.33 -10.27 12.74
C ASN A 125 -11.79 -10.99 13.98
N LEU A 126 -10.64 -10.56 14.49
CA LEU A 126 -10.08 -11.12 15.71
C LEU A 126 -11.01 -10.81 16.90
N LEU A 127 -11.31 -11.84 17.67
CA LEU A 127 -12.16 -11.74 18.85
C LEU A 127 -11.30 -11.50 20.10
N ASP A 128 -11.77 -10.60 20.95
CA ASP A 128 -11.24 -10.47 22.31
C ASP A 128 -11.79 -11.55 23.26
N GLU A 129 -11.39 -11.53 24.54
CA GLU A 129 -11.87 -12.49 25.54
C GLU A 129 -13.39 -12.46 25.78
N ARG A 130 -14.06 -11.36 25.41
CA ARG A 130 -15.53 -11.24 25.52
C ARG A 130 -16.25 -11.77 24.28
N GLY A 131 -15.50 -12.04 23.23
CA GLY A 131 -16.03 -12.41 21.93
C GLY A 131 -16.47 -11.20 21.10
N ASP A 132 -15.92 -10.03 21.40
CA ASP A 132 -16.13 -8.79 20.66
C ASP A 132 -15.00 -8.54 19.67
N THR A 133 -15.32 -7.98 18.53
CA THR A 133 -14.35 -7.55 17.51
C THR A 133 -14.01 -6.08 17.66
N ALA A 134 -12.99 -5.62 16.95
CA ALA A 134 -12.68 -4.19 16.88
C ALA A 134 -13.87 -3.36 16.34
N LEU A 135 -14.72 -3.95 15.49
CA LEU A 135 -15.95 -3.32 15.02
C LEU A 135 -16.98 -3.14 16.15
N ASP A 136 -17.14 -4.12 17.05
CA ASP A 136 -18.03 -4.02 18.18
C ASP A 136 -17.57 -2.92 19.15
N TRP A 137 -16.27 -2.83 19.39
CA TRP A 137 -15.68 -1.75 20.17
C TRP A 137 -15.93 -0.38 19.55
N ALA A 138 -15.70 -0.23 18.22
CA ALA A 138 -16.00 1.03 17.54
C ALA A 138 -17.48 1.44 17.68
N LYS A 139 -18.40 0.49 17.54
CA LYS A 139 -19.84 0.73 17.71
C LYS A 139 -20.22 1.10 19.14
N SER A 140 -19.69 0.37 20.12
CA SER A 140 -19.98 0.62 21.55
C SER A 140 -19.56 2.02 22.00
N TRP A 141 -18.49 2.56 21.37
CA TRP A 141 -18.00 3.92 21.63
C TRP A 141 -18.50 4.96 20.61
N ASN A 142 -19.51 4.62 19.78
CA ASN A 142 -20.06 5.50 18.74
C ASN A 142 -18.99 6.07 17.78
N ARG A 143 -17.98 5.26 17.44
CA ARG A 143 -16.91 5.61 16.50
C ARG A 143 -17.31 5.25 15.07
N THR A 144 -18.18 6.09 14.47
CA THR A 144 -18.76 5.80 13.14
C THR A 144 -17.71 5.67 12.06
N GLU A 145 -16.71 6.57 12.01
CA GLU A 145 -15.64 6.54 11.03
C GLU A 145 -14.78 5.27 11.14
N ALA A 146 -14.43 4.86 12.35
CA ALA A 146 -13.71 3.62 12.62
C ALA A 146 -14.55 2.40 12.20
N SER A 147 -15.84 2.40 12.55
CA SER A 147 -16.78 1.32 12.21
C SER A 147 -16.90 1.13 10.69
N ASP A 148 -17.11 2.22 9.95
CA ASP A 148 -17.22 2.20 8.48
C ASP A 148 -15.94 1.71 7.83
N LEU A 149 -14.81 2.15 8.37
CA LEU A 149 -13.51 1.76 7.86
C LEU A 149 -13.24 0.26 8.06
N ILE A 150 -13.49 -0.27 9.26
CA ILE A 150 -13.33 -1.70 9.59
C ILE A 150 -14.28 -2.53 8.73
N ARG A 151 -15.54 -2.10 8.57
CA ARG A 151 -16.52 -2.76 7.67
C ARG A 151 -16.02 -2.82 6.23
N LYS A 152 -15.47 -1.74 5.72
CA LYS A 152 -14.93 -1.66 4.36
C LYS A 152 -13.79 -2.67 4.13
N HIS A 153 -13.06 -3.01 5.17
CA HIS A 153 -12.00 -4.02 5.14
C HIS A 153 -12.48 -5.43 5.51
N GLY A 154 -13.79 -5.67 5.49
CA GLY A 154 -14.37 -7.00 5.73
C GLY A 154 -14.57 -7.35 7.20
N GLY A 155 -14.47 -6.36 8.11
CA GLY A 155 -14.74 -6.55 9.52
C GLY A 155 -16.21 -6.86 9.79
N LYS A 156 -16.45 -7.84 10.67
CA LYS A 156 -17.74 -8.29 11.15
C LYS A 156 -17.84 -8.10 12.67
N THR A 157 -19.05 -8.09 13.18
CA THR A 157 -19.27 -8.12 14.63
C THR A 157 -19.09 -9.54 15.16
N GLY A 158 -18.81 -9.68 16.45
CA GLY A 158 -18.75 -10.97 17.10
C GLY A 158 -20.04 -11.79 16.94
N GLU A 159 -21.19 -11.14 16.94
CA GLU A 159 -22.48 -11.78 16.67
C GLU A 159 -22.58 -12.31 15.23
N GLU A 160 -22.15 -11.52 14.26
CA GLU A 160 -22.11 -11.92 12.84
C GLU A 160 -21.16 -13.11 12.62
N LEU A 161 -20.05 -13.15 13.34
CA LEU A 161 -19.09 -14.26 13.26
C LEU A 161 -19.67 -15.54 13.89
N LYS A 162 -20.30 -15.43 15.04
CA LYS A 162 -21.00 -16.58 15.71
C LYS A 162 -22.13 -17.12 14.83
N ALA A 163 -22.92 -16.24 14.19
CA ALA A 163 -23.98 -16.65 13.28
C ALA A 163 -23.43 -17.33 12.01
N ALA A 164 -22.21 -17.02 11.61
CA ALA A 164 -21.51 -17.65 10.48
C ALA A 164 -20.78 -18.96 10.83
N GLY A 165 -20.88 -19.43 12.09
CA GLY A 165 -20.30 -20.70 12.55
C GLY A 165 -18.80 -20.64 12.85
N LYS A 166 -18.31 -19.48 13.22
CA LYS A 166 -16.92 -19.28 13.67
C LYS A 166 -16.87 -19.01 15.18
#